data_797f655e8c137e7d383e164ee74ed44d
#
_entry.id   797f655e8c137e7d383e164ee74ed44d
#
_cell.length_a   1.000
_cell.length_b   1.000
_cell.length_c   1.000
_cell.angle_alpha   90.00
_cell.angle_beta   90.00
_cell.angle_gamma   90.00
#
_symmetry.space_group_name_H-M   'P 1'
#
loop_
_entity.id
_entity.type
_entity.pdbx_description
1 polymer ?
#
loop_
_entity_poly.entity_id
_entity_poly.type
_entity_poly.pdbx_seq_one_letter_code
_entity_poly.pdbx_strand_id
1 'polypeptide(L)'
;MVDANTSLQELFDIVVKTLDDVNAGEVFIVKELFRGFEWNRIGKSNRTKLGSMVFAYANGDEGSAVLEPLDKTPQNQQKYKKL
;
A
#
# COMPACT_ATOMS: atom_id res chain seq x y z
N MET A 1 6.69 13.75 -6.38
CA MET A 1 7.05 12.46 -7.02
C MET A 1 7.94 11.66 -6.07
N VAL A 2 7.78 10.34 -6.05
CA VAL A 2 8.59 9.47 -5.20
C VAL A 2 10.03 9.40 -5.69
N ASP A 3 10.97 9.56 -4.75
CA ASP A 3 12.40 9.34 -4.99
C ASP A 3 13.02 8.61 -3.79
N ALA A 4 14.33 8.39 -3.81
CA ALA A 4 15.02 7.65 -2.77
C ALA A 4 14.98 8.33 -1.40
N ASN A 5 14.66 9.61 -1.35
CA ASN A 5 14.61 10.41 -0.11
C ASN A 5 13.18 10.69 0.37
N THR A 6 12.18 10.19 -0.33
CA THR A 6 10.78 10.35 0.10
C THR A 6 10.59 9.67 1.45
N SER A 7 10.05 10.40 2.42
CA SER A 7 9.87 9.84 3.78
C SER A 7 8.81 8.75 3.80
N LEU A 8 8.91 7.89 4.81
CA LEU A 8 7.94 6.81 5.01
C LEU A 8 6.51 7.36 5.18
N GLN A 9 6.37 8.48 5.92
CA GLN A 9 5.06 9.11 6.10
C GLN A 9 4.51 9.63 4.78
N GLU A 10 5.34 10.23 3.94
CA GLU A 10 4.92 10.68 2.61
C GLU A 10 4.48 9.52 1.72
N LEU A 11 5.19 8.39 1.79
CA LEU A 11 4.82 7.19 1.05
C LEU A 11 3.46 6.67 1.51
N PHE A 12 3.22 6.66 2.80
CA PHE A 12 1.94 6.24 3.36
C PHE A 12 0.81 7.18 2.94
N ASP A 13 1.06 8.49 2.95
CA ASP A 13 0.07 9.48 2.50
C ASP A 13 -0.29 9.26 1.03
N ILE A 14 0.68 8.91 0.20
CA ILE A 14 0.45 8.57 -1.21
C ILE A 14 -0.45 7.35 -1.33
N VAL A 15 -0.20 6.31 -0.52
CA VAL A 15 -1.04 5.11 -0.51
C VAL A 15 -2.48 5.48 -0.19
N VAL A 16 -2.71 6.18 0.90
CA VAL A 16 -4.07 6.54 1.34
C VAL A 16 -4.79 7.36 0.28
N LYS A 17 -4.10 8.32 -0.33
CA LYS A 17 -4.68 9.16 -1.37
C LYS A 17 -4.99 8.36 -2.64
N THR A 18 -4.10 7.44 -3.02
CA THR A 18 -4.27 6.62 -4.22
C THR A 18 -5.46 5.66 -4.08
N LEU A 19 -5.80 5.27 -2.86
CA LEU A 19 -6.95 4.40 -2.63
C LEU A 19 -8.25 5.02 -3.13
N ASP A 20 -8.34 6.33 -3.23
CA ASP A 20 -9.51 7.01 -3.78
C ASP A 20 -9.71 6.70 -5.27
N ASP A 21 -8.63 6.31 -5.97
CA ASP A 21 -8.66 5.98 -7.39
C ASP A 21 -8.93 4.49 -7.63
N VAL A 22 -8.92 3.67 -6.58
CA VAL A 22 -9.19 2.23 -6.68
C VAL A 22 -10.70 2.01 -6.54
N ASN A 23 -11.27 1.26 -7.48
CA ASN A 23 -12.71 0.98 -7.46
C ASN A 23 -13.07 -0.10 -6.44
N ALA A 24 -14.26 0.01 -5.88
CA ALA A 24 -14.77 -1.00 -4.95
C ALA A 24 -14.73 -2.39 -5.59
N GLY A 25 -14.22 -3.37 -4.87
CA GLY A 25 -14.10 -4.74 -5.35
C GLY A 25 -12.76 -5.06 -6.01
N GLU A 26 -11.96 -4.07 -6.36
CA GLU A 26 -10.66 -4.32 -6.95
C GLU A 26 -9.68 -4.86 -5.91
N VAL A 27 -8.86 -5.83 -6.33
CA VAL A 27 -7.86 -6.48 -5.49
C VAL A 27 -6.48 -6.03 -5.95
N PHE A 28 -5.62 -5.71 -4.99
CA PHE A 28 -4.29 -5.16 -5.29
C PHE A 28 -3.29 -5.49 -4.18
N ILE A 29 -2.01 -5.30 -4.49
CA ILE A 29 -0.92 -5.27 -3.50
C ILE A 29 -0.38 -3.83 -3.43
N VAL A 30 0.30 -3.48 -2.34
CA VAL A 30 0.78 -2.10 -2.13
C VAL A 30 1.64 -1.60 -3.29
N LYS A 31 2.49 -2.46 -3.83
CA LYS A 31 3.34 -2.14 -4.98
C LYS A 31 2.55 -1.56 -6.15
N GLU A 32 1.33 -2.05 -6.38
CA GLU A 32 0.50 -1.66 -7.51
C GLU A 32 -0.11 -0.27 -7.37
N LEU A 33 -0.02 0.33 -6.18
CA LEU A 33 -0.46 1.71 -5.96
C LEU A 33 0.57 2.74 -6.40
N PHE A 34 1.75 2.28 -6.82
CA PHE A 34 2.84 3.11 -7.31
C PHE A 34 3.16 2.75 -8.75
N ARG A 35 3.67 3.72 -9.50
CA ARG A 35 4.23 3.40 -10.81
C ARG A 35 5.50 2.57 -10.60
N GLY A 36 5.80 1.67 -11.54
CA GLY A 36 6.91 0.72 -11.38
C GLY A 36 8.24 1.40 -11.07
N PHE A 37 8.56 2.49 -11.77
CA PHE A 37 9.82 3.19 -11.55
C PHE A 37 9.85 3.91 -10.20
N GLU A 38 8.70 4.35 -9.69
CA GLU A 38 8.61 4.96 -8.35
C GLU A 38 8.83 3.91 -7.27
N TRP A 39 8.22 2.73 -7.42
CA TRP A 39 8.43 1.63 -6.48
C TRP A 39 9.89 1.23 -6.40
N ASN A 40 10.58 1.20 -7.55
CA ASN A 40 11.98 0.85 -7.60
C ASN A 40 12.90 1.88 -6.90
N ARG A 41 12.43 3.12 -6.71
CA ARG A 41 13.16 4.16 -5.98
C ARG A 41 13.08 3.99 -4.47
N ILE A 42 12.10 3.22 -3.97
CA ILE A 42 11.91 2.99 -2.54
C ILE A 42 12.86 1.91 -2.08
N GLY A 43 13.65 2.18 -1.04
CA GLY A 43 14.57 1.21 -0.47
C GLY A 43 13.83 0.02 0.14
N LYS A 44 14.45 -1.16 0.13
CA LYS A 44 13.83 -2.40 0.61
C LYS A 44 13.28 -2.27 2.04
N SER A 45 14.04 -1.62 2.93
CA SER A 45 13.62 -1.41 4.32
C SER A 45 12.32 -0.61 4.38
N ASN A 46 12.23 0.47 3.60
CA ASN A 46 11.02 1.29 3.57
C ASN A 46 9.84 0.58 2.92
N ARG A 47 10.08 -0.27 1.93
CA ARG A 47 9.00 -1.08 1.36
C ARG A 47 8.38 -1.99 2.41
N THR A 48 9.22 -2.64 3.22
CA THR A 48 8.76 -3.52 4.30
C THR A 48 7.99 -2.74 5.35
N LYS A 49 8.52 -1.60 5.78
CA LYS A 49 7.87 -0.75 6.78
C LYS A 49 6.54 -0.19 6.27
N LEU A 50 6.50 0.22 5.00
CA LEU A 50 5.28 0.72 4.38
C LEU A 50 4.22 -0.38 4.35
N GLY A 51 4.61 -1.60 3.99
CA GLY A 51 3.69 -2.74 4.01
C GLY A 51 3.08 -2.96 5.38
N SER A 52 3.89 -2.87 6.44
CA SER A 52 3.40 -3.00 7.82
C SER A 52 2.45 -1.87 8.20
N MET A 53 2.73 -0.65 7.76
CA MET A 53 1.85 0.49 8.03
C MET A 53 0.50 0.34 7.34
N VAL A 54 0.49 -0.13 6.10
CA VAL A 54 -0.75 -0.34 5.35
C VAL A 54 -1.56 -1.47 5.99
N PHE A 55 -0.91 -2.54 6.42
CA PHE A 55 -1.59 -3.64 7.11
C PHE A 55 -2.24 -3.17 8.42
N ALA A 56 -1.51 -2.39 9.21
CA ALA A 56 -2.05 -1.81 10.45
C ALA A 56 -3.22 -0.88 10.16
N TYR A 57 -3.12 -0.08 9.10
CA TYR A 57 -4.21 0.80 8.66
C TYR A 57 -5.47 0.00 8.30
N ALA A 58 -5.30 -1.07 7.53
CA ALA A 58 -6.42 -1.91 7.10
C ALA A 58 -7.12 -2.61 8.28
N ASN A 59 -6.42 -2.84 9.37
CA ASN A 59 -6.98 -3.46 10.57
C ASN A 59 -7.44 -2.43 11.61
N GLY A 60 -7.26 -1.13 11.35
CA GLY A 60 -7.67 -0.05 12.23
C GLY A 60 -9.10 0.41 11.95
N ASP A 61 -9.58 1.34 12.78
CA ASP A 61 -10.96 1.82 12.70
C ASP A 61 -11.29 2.51 11.37
N GLU A 62 -10.38 3.33 10.86
CA GLU A 62 -10.61 4.04 9.60
C GLU A 62 -10.37 3.15 8.39
N GLY A 63 -9.24 2.45 8.39
CA GLY A 63 -8.83 1.65 7.23
C GLY A 63 -9.69 0.43 7.00
N SER A 64 -10.28 -0.14 8.04
CA SER A 64 -11.15 -1.32 7.91
C SER A 64 -12.42 -1.02 7.14
N ALA A 65 -12.82 0.25 7.07
CA ALA A 65 -13.97 0.68 6.25
C ALA A 65 -13.59 0.88 4.78
N VAL A 66 -12.29 0.88 4.46
CA VAL A 66 -11.77 1.17 3.12
C VAL A 66 -11.16 -0.06 2.47
N LEU A 67 -10.45 -0.88 3.25
CA LEU A 67 -9.70 -2.04 2.77
C LEU A 67 -10.05 -3.30 3.56
N GLU A 68 -10.02 -4.43 2.87
CA GLU A 68 -10.11 -5.75 3.49
C GLU A 68 -8.83 -6.52 3.18
N PRO A 69 -8.03 -6.92 4.19
CA PRO A 69 -6.87 -7.78 3.95
C PRO A 69 -7.33 -9.15 3.47
N LEU A 70 -6.65 -9.65 2.44
CA LEU A 70 -6.89 -10.97 1.87
C LEU A 70 -5.67 -11.87 2.10
N ASP A 71 -5.70 -13.07 1.53
CA ASP A 71 -4.57 -13.99 1.58
C ASP A 71 -3.35 -13.40 0.86
N LYS A 72 -2.17 -13.79 1.29
CA LYS A 72 -0.93 -13.36 0.65
C LYS A 72 -0.75 -14.05 -0.70
N THR A 73 -0.01 -13.39 -1.60
CA THR A 73 0.37 -13.97 -2.88
C THR A 73 1.41 -15.07 -2.66
N PRO A 74 1.68 -15.92 -3.70
CA PRO A 74 2.77 -16.90 -3.62
C PRO A 74 4.13 -16.27 -3.30
N GLN A 75 4.34 -14.99 -3.64
CA GLN A 75 5.55 -14.24 -3.32
C GLN A 75 5.52 -13.61 -1.92
N ASN A 76 4.55 -14.02 -1.09
CA ASN A 76 4.40 -13.53 0.28
C ASN A 76 4.06 -12.03 0.38
N GLN A 77 3.36 -11.51 -0.62
CA GLN A 77 2.89 -10.12 -0.62
C GLN A 77 1.43 -10.08 -0.18
N GLN A 78 1.11 -9.17 0.73
CA GLN A 78 -0.25 -9.02 1.25
C GLN A 78 -1.17 -8.43 0.19
N LYS A 79 -2.28 -9.10 -0.09
CA LYS A 79 -3.34 -8.59 -0.97
C LYS A 79 -4.38 -7.85 -0.16
N TYR A 80 -5.00 -6.86 -0.79
CA TYR A 80 -6.11 -6.11 -0.24
C TYR A 80 -7.24 -6.00 -1.26
N LYS A 81 -8.45 -5.91 -0.75
CA LYS A 81 -9.63 -5.63 -1.56
C LYS A 81 -10.16 -4.26 -1.17
N LYS A 82 -10.42 -3.40 -2.18
CA LYS A 82 -11.05 -2.11 -1.93
C LYS A 82 -12.52 -2.32 -1.60
N LEU A 83 -12.98 -1.73 -0.53
CA LEU A 83 -14.37 -1.81 -0.10
C LEU A 83 -15.24 -0.69 -0.67
#